data_f8f0d218ecef5fe7f86c0eba859b402f
#
_entry.id   f8f0d218ecef5fe7f86c0eba859b402f
#
_cell.length_a   1.000
_cell.length_b   1.000
_cell.length_c   1.000
_cell.angle_alpha   90.00
_cell.angle_beta   90.00
_cell.angle_gamma   90.00
#
_symmetry.space_group_name_H-M   'P 1'
#
loop_
_entity.id
_entity.type
_entity.pdbx_description
1 polymer ?
#
loop_
_entity_poly.entity_id
_entity_poly.type
_entity_poly.pdbx_seq_one_letter_code
_entity_poly.pdbx_strand_id
1 'polypeptide(L)'
;MSLKMIDLHTHSIFSDGELIPFELLRRVEAMGYGALAITDHADTSNLKEILEAIKKAAKSWNGMNSHPKLIPGIELTHIPPSLIKSLVEDARNLGAKVIVVHG
;
A
#
# COMPACT_ATOMS: atom_id res chain seq x y z
N MET A 1 26.69 7.99 -7.57
CA MET A 1 25.25 8.04 -7.28
C MET A 1 24.71 6.62 -7.14
N SER A 2 24.11 6.32 -6.03
CA SER A 2 23.56 4.99 -5.83
C SER A 2 22.10 4.95 -6.28
N LEU A 3 21.70 3.85 -6.91
CA LEU A 3 20.30 3.58 -7.24
C LEU A 3 19.61 3.06 -5.99
N LYS A 4 18.46 3.62 -5.66
CA LYS A 4 17.63 3.14 -4.57
C LYS A 4 16.61 2.14 -5.11
N MET A 5 16.41 1.07 -4.37
CA MET A 5 15.39 0.09 -4.72
C MET A 5 14.01 0.60 -4.34
N ILE A 6 13.03 0.19 -5.14
CA ILE A 6 11.62 0.53 -4.92
C ILE A 6 10.83 -0.77 -5.00
N ASP A 7 9.96 -1.01 -4.02
CA ASP A 7 9.04 -2.14 -4.05
C ASP A 7 7.62 -1.60 -4.09
N LEU A 8 6.87 -1.94 -5.14
CA LEU A 8 5.52 -1.44 -5.36
C LEU A 8 4.43 -2.46 -5.02
N HIS A 9 4.79 -3.59 -4.40
CA HIS A 9 3.81 -4.63 -4.10
C HIS A 9 4.20 -5.36 -2.83
N THR A 10 3.71 -4.89 -1.69
CA THR A 10 3.92 -5.54 -0.39
C THR A 10 2.60 -5.59 0.38
N HIS A 11 2.55 -6.47 1.38
CA HIS A 11 1.36 -6.64 2.20
C HIS A 11 1.71 -6.48 3.69
N SER A 12 0.77 -5.90 4.44
CA SER A 12 0.89 -5.72 5.87
C SER A 12 -0.10 -6.64 6.61
N ILE A 13 -0.17 -6.48 7.94
CA ILE A 13 -1.10 -7.23 8.77
C ILE A 13 -2.57 -6.91 8.43
N PHE A 14 -2.82 -5.85 7.69
CA PHE A 14 -4.19 -5.52 7.28
C PHE A 14 -4.76 -6.50 6.25
N SER A 15 -3.93 -7.36 5.67
CA SER A 15 -4.40 -8.49 4.86
C SER A 15 -3.66 -9.77 5.26
N ASP A 16 -2.69 -10.21 4.48
CA ASP A 16 -2.02 -11.49 4.73
C ASP A 16 -0.56 -11.38 5.13
N GLY A 17 -0.06 -10.16 5.33
CA GLY A 17 1.27 -9.94 5.87
C GLY A 17 1.29 -10.11 7.39
N GLU A 18 2.49 -10.14 7.98
CA GLU A 18 2.66 -10.34 9.41
C GLU A 18 2.97 -9.06 10.16
N LEU A 19 3.35 -8.00 9.46
CA LEU A 19 3.87 -6.79 10.08
C LEU A 19 2.90 -5.63 9.97
N ILE A 20 2.78 -4.84 11.04
CA ILE A 20 2.12 -3.55 10.95
C ILE A 20 2.98 -2.61 10.10
N PRO A 21 2.39 -1.54 9.50
CA PRO A 21 3.11 -0.71 8.52
C PRO A 21 4.45 -0.17 9.00
N PHE A 22 4.54 0.36 10.21
CA PHE A 22 5.81 0.93 10.69
C PHE A 22 6.90 -0.13 10.85
N GLU A 23 6.56 -1.31 11.31
CA GLU A 23 7.55 -2.38 11.42
C GLU A 23 8.06 -2.81 10.05
N LEU A 24 7.16 -2.94 9.08
CA LEU A 24 7.53 -3.24 7.70
C LEU A 24 8.48 -2.16 7.15
N LEU A 25 8.13 -0.89 7.37
CA LEU A 25 8.95 0.23 6.91
C LEU A 25 10.32 0.25 7.58
N ARG A 26 10.40 -0.02 8.89
CA ARG A 26 11.68 -0.06 9.60
C ARG A 26 12.58 -1.17 9.08
N ARG A 27 12.04 -2.32 8.76
CA ARG A 27 12.81 -3.42 8.18
C ARG A 27 13.33 -3.07 6.79
N VAL A 28 12.50 -2.44 5.97
CA VAL A 28 12.87 -2.02 4.61
C VAL A 28 13.86 -0.85 4.66
N GLU A 29 13.72 0.04 5.63
CA GLU A 29 14.68 1.13 5.87
C GLU A 29 16.10 0.57 6.04
N ALA A 30 16.25 -0.49 6.83
CA ALA A 30 17.54 -1.13 7.04
C ALA A 30 18.12 -1.72 5.76
N MET A 31 17.30 -2.01 4.76
CA MET A 31 17.73 -2.53 3.45
C MET A 31 18.06 -1.42 2.45
N GLY A 32 17.87 -0.16 2.80
CA GLY A 32 18.23 0.99 1.95
C GLY A 32 17.24 1.30 0.84
N TYR A 33 15.99 0.85 0.93
CA TYR A 33 14.98 1.14 -0.08
C TYR A 33 14.60 2.62 -0.09
N GLY A 34 14.33 3.15 -1.29
CA GLY A 34 13.89 4.54 -1.46
C GLY A 34 12.39 4.73 -1.34
N ALA A 35 11.61 3.73 -1.72
CA ALA A 35 10.15 3.79 -1.66
C ALA A 35 9.56 2.39 -1.49
N LEU A 36 8.40 2.33 -0.86
CA LEU A 36 7.67 1.08 -0.63
C LEU A 36 6.18 1.37 -0.77
N ALA A 37 5.48 0.62 -1.61
CA ALA A 37 4.03 0.65 -1.65
C ALA A 37 3.50 -0.52 -0.83
N ILE A 38 2.56 -0.24 0.06
CA ILE A 38 1.80 -1.28 0.75
C ILE A 38 0.50 -1.44 -0.01
N THR A 39 0.28 -2.64 -0.58
CA THR A 39 -0.86 -2.95 -1.43
C THR A 39 -1.61 -4.15 -0.88
N ASP A 40 -2.23 -3.97 0.29
CA ASP A 40 -2.96 -5.06 0.94
C ASP A 40 -4.15 -5.54 0.11
N HIS A 41 -4.51 -6.81 0.26
CA HIS A 41 -5.67 -7.40 -0.39
C HIS A 41 -6.95 -6.72 0.07
N ALA A 42 -7.81 -6.38 -0.88
CA ALA A 42 -9.08 -5.75 -0.58
C ALA A 42 -10.16 -6.11 -1.60
N ASP A 43 -11.39 -5.96 -1.17
CA ASP A 43 -12.57 -5.94 -2.01
C ASP A 43 -13.50 -4.80 -1.52
N THR A 44 -14.75 -4.81 -1.93
CA THR A 44 -15.72 -3.78 -1.53
C THR A 44 -15.84 -3.65 -0.01
N SER A 45 -15.68 -4.75 0.72
CA SER A 45 -15.96 -4.78 2.16
C SER A 45 -14.94 -4.03 3.00
N ASN A 46 -13.68 -3.91 2.55
CA ASN A 46 -12.61 -3.37 3.37
C ASN A 46 -11.74 -2.31 2.67
N LEU A 47 -12.02 -1.99 1.42
CA LEU A 47 -11.20 -1.06 0.63
C LEU A 47 -10.97 0.28 1.33
N LYS A 48 -12.05 0.90 1.80
CA LYS A 48 -11.96 2.22 2.44
C LYS A 48 -11.16 2.17 3.73
N GLU A 49 -11.44 1.17 4.57
CA GLU A 49 -10.79 1.03 5.88
C GLU A 49 -9.30 0.80 5.74
N ILE A 50 -8.89 -0.06 4.81
CA ILE A 50 -7.48 -0.34 4.59
C ILE A 50 -6.76 0.89 4.04
N LEU A 51 -7.33 1.55 3.03
CA LEU A 51 -6.70 2.74 2.46
C LEU A 51 -6.59 3.87 3.46
N GLU A 52 -7.60 4.08 4.29
CA GLU A 52 -7.53 5.10 5.34
C GLU A 52 -6.43 4.79 6.35
N ALA A 53 -6.28 3.52 6.74
CA ALA A 53 -5.24 3.11 7.67
C ALA A 53 -3.84 3.30 7.08
N ILE A 54 -3.62 2.89 5.83
CA ILE A 54 -2.32 3.04 5.17
C ILE A 54 -1.99 4.51 4.93
N LYS A 55 -2.98 5.33 4.53
CA LYS A 55 -2.76 6.77 4.36
C LYS A 55 -2.38 7.44 5.67
N LYS A 56 -2.99 7.02 6.77
CA LYS A 56 -2.67 7.54 8.10
C LYS A 56 -1.22 7.21 8.47
N ALA A 57 -0.79 5.98 8.22
CA ALA A 57 0.60 5.58 8.43
C ALA A 57 1.55 6.38 7.53
N ALA A 58 1.18 6.56 6.26
CA ALA A 58 1.98 7.32 5.30
C ALA A 58 2.16 8.78 5.74
N LYS A 59 1.11 9.41 6.23
CA LYS A 59 1.18 10.79 6.70
C LYS A 59 2.20 10.93 7.83
N SER A 60 2.15 10.03 8.82
CA SER A 60 3.08 10.06 9.95
C SER A 60 4.50 9.74 9.51
N TRP A 61 4.69 8.67 8.76
CA TRP A 61 6.01 8.21 8.36
C TRP A 61 6.69 9.21 7.41
N ASN A 62 5.99 9.61 6.34
CA ASN A 62 6.54 10.52 5.35
C ASN A 62 6.78 11.92 5.93
N GLY A 63 6.00 12.30 6.93
CA GLY A 63 6.15 13.58 7.62
C GLY A 63 7.48 13.71 8.36
N MET A 64 8.11 12.58 8.73
CA MET A 64 9.43 12.58 9.37
C MET A 64 10.58 12.70 8.37
N ASN A 65 10.26 12.81 7.08
CA ASN A 65 11.27 12.85 6.00
C ASN A 65 12.18 11.62 5.99
N SER A 66 11.63 10.49 6.39
CA SER A 66 12.37 9.22 6.44
C SER A 66 12.27 8.47 5.11
N HIS A 67 13.16 7.49 4.94
CA HIS A 67 13.10 6.55 3.83
C HIS A 67 12.89 5.14 4.38
N PRO A 68 12.23 4.26 3.63
CA PRO A 68 11.62 4.52 2.32
C PRO A 68 10.40 5.43 2.45
N LYS A 69 10.01 6.09 1.37
CA LYS A 69 8.71 6.77 1.33
C LYS A 69 7.61 5.71 1.27
N LEU A 70 6.57 5.88 2.06
CA LEU A 70 5.42 4.97 2.01
C LEU A 70 4.42 5.47 0.98
N ILE A 71 4.13 4.62 0.00
CA ILE A 71 3.17 4.91 -1.05
C ILE A 71 1.89 4.11 -0.76
N PRO A 72 0.76 4.78 -0.49
CA PRO A 72 -0.51 4.07 -0.27
C PRO A 72 -0.97 3.37 -1.54
N GLY A 73 -1.34 2.11 -1.40
CA GLY A 73 -1.84 1.31 -2.51
C GLY A 73 -2.84 0.26 -2.04
N ILE A 74 -3.29 -0.56 -2.97
CA ILE A 74 -4.25 -1.62 -2.70
C ILE A 74 -4.10 -2.72 -3.75
N GLU A 75 -4.36 -3.95 -3.34
CA GLU A 75 -4.50 -5.06 -4.28
C GLU A 75 -5.95 -5.53 -4.30
N LEU A 76 -6.64 -5.29 -5.40
CA LEU A 76 -8.01 -5.76 -5.60
C LEU A 76 -7.95 -7.24 -5.94
N THR A 77 -8.49 -8.09 -5.07
CA THR A 77 -8.32 -9.54 -5.15
C THR A 77 -9.64 -10.24 -5.38
N HIS A 78 -9.68 -11.09 -6.42
CA HIS A 78 -10.85 -11.89 -6.77
C HIS A 78 -12.11 -11.05 -7.01
N ILE A 79 -11.94 -9.88 -7.62
CA ILE A 79 -13.07 -8.99 -7.90
C ILE A 79 -13.81 -9.49 -9.14
N PRO A 80 -15.15 -9.62 -9.10
CA PRO A 80 -15.92 -9.92 -10.33
C PRO A 80 -15.60 -8.88 -11.40
N PRO A 81 -15.38 -9.31 -12.65
CA PRO A 81 -14.99 -8.36 -13.72
C PRO A 81 -15.90 -7.14 -13.85
N SER A 82 -17.20 -7.29 -13.59
CA SER A 82 -18.15 -6.19 -13.68
C SER A 82 -17.93 -5.09 -12.64
N LEU A 83 -17.17 -5.36 -11.56
CA LEU A 83 -16.94 -4.41 -10.49
C LEU A 83 -15.53 -3.81 -10.51
N ILE A 84 -14.63 -4.32 -11.36
CA ILE A 84 -13.23 -3.89 -11.35
C ILE A 84 -13.11 -2.40 -11.62
N LYS A 85 -13.77 -1.92 -12.67
CA LYS A 85 -13.66 -0.50 -13.05
C LYS A 85 -14.11 0.42 -11.92
N SER A 86 -15.26 0.16 -11.33
CA SER A 86 -15.77 1.01 -10.25
C SER A 86 -14.89 0.96 -9.01
N LEU A 87 -14.35 -0.22 -8.68
CA LEU A 87 -13.46 -0.33 -7.52
C LEU A 87 -12.11 0.35 -7.75
N VAL A 88 -11.59 0.30 -8.98
CA VAL A 88 -10.37 1.07 -9.31
C VAL A 88 -10.63 2.57 -9.14
N GLU A 89 -11.76 3.07 -9.63
CA GLU A 89 -12.13 4.48 -9.46
C GLU A 89 -12.27 4.84 -7.98
N ASP A 90 -12.95 4.00 -7.20
CA ASP A 90 -13.10 4.22 -5.77
C ASP A 90 -11.74 4.25 -5.06
N ALA A 91 -10.85 3.31 -5.39
CA ALA A 91 -9.52 3.25 -4.80
C ALA A 91 -8.72 4.52 -5.10
N ARG A 92 -8.76 5.01 -6.34
CA ARG A 92 -8.11 6.27 -6.70
C ARG A 92 -8.68 7.44 -5.92
N ASN A 93 -10.00 7.51 -5.81
CA ASN A 93 -10.66 8.58 -5.06
C ASN A 93 -10.33 8.52 -3.57
N LEU A 94 -10.07 7.33 -3.04
CA LEU A 94 -9.65 7.15 -1.66
C LEU A 94 -8.15 7.38 -1.44
N GLY A 95 -7.40 7.65 -2.50
CA GLY A 95 -6.00 8.04 -2.39
C GLY A 95 -4.98 6.97 -2.72
N ALA A 96 -5.40 5.84 -3.29
CA ALA A 96 -4.45 4.81 -3.72
C ALA A 96 -3.58 5.33 -4.87
N LYS A 97 -2.27 5.22 -4.72
CA LYS A 97 -1.31 5.61 -5.76
C LYS A 97 -0.90 4.42 -6.61
N VAL A 98 -0.92 3.22 -6.03
CA VAL A 98 -0.63 1.97 -6.72
C VAL A 98 -1.84 1.06 -6.56
N ILE A 99 -2.32 0.52 -7.67
CA ILE A 99 -3.43 -0.43 -7.65
C ILE A 99 -3.01 -1.67 -8.40
N VAL A 100 -3.04 -2.81 -7.70
CA VAL A 100 -2.77 -4.12 -8.27
C VAL A 100 -4.11 -4.83 -8.41
N VAL A 101 -4.32 -5.51 -9.52
CA VAL A 101 -5.53 -6.34 -9.72
C VAL A 101 -5.08 -7.79 -9.86
N HIS A 102 -5.59 -8.65 -9.00
CA HIS A 102 -5.26 -10.07 -8.95
C HIS A 102 -6.53 -10.90 -9.08
N GLY A 103 -6.56 -11.72 -10.10
CA GLY A 103 -7.72 -12.55 -10.41
C GLY A 103 -7.80 -13.85 -9.64
#